data_95c444974d1f8f802286bf8041a641d1
#
_entry.id   95c444974d1f8f802286bf8041a641d1
#
_cell.length_a   1.000
_cell.length_b   1.000
_cell.length_c   1.000
_cell.angle_alpha   90.00
_cell.angle_beta   90.00
_cell.angle_gamma   90.00
#
_symmetry.space_group_name_H-M   'P 1'
#
loop_
_entity.id
_entity.type
_entity.pdbx_description
1 polymer ?
#
loop_
_entity_poly.entity_id
_entity_poly.type
_entity_poly.pdbx_seq_one_letter_code
_entity_poly.pdbx_strand_id
1 'polypeptide(L)'
;MDTLTHALSGALLARATHRPAQRIPLGTRSWIGFLACAFPDSDFVLHWVDALFYFNWHRGITHSLVLLPLWAAAGAWLLHRVTRRRWPMGELFWLLVLVIGLHILGDLITAYGTRIWMPLSTTRVHWDFTFNIDLILTGILLAGLLLSWWRRPLLHARLFTGLLLGYVGLQMLLQQQALRIGAAYADTRLSAPPMRLVALSQPLSPLNWKLLVEEDGRYHTAYLRLRGQAWSPPAPAWLAAMMEHYRQPGSLAWREIPRLGSDSPSLVREAWEDAALAEYRRFAQFPRLYRIDREDDRTCVWFTDERFVLPEMTPPFRYGLCRTSAQAPWRLEELPWRL
;
A
#
# COMPACT_ATOMS: atom_id res chain seq x y z
N MET A 1 0.42 3.87 -2.78
CA MET A 1 1.77 4.46 -2.57
C MET A 1 1.61 5.66 -1.64
N ASP A 2 2.70 6.35 -1.26
CA ASP A 2 2.57 7.63 -0.55
C ASP A 2 2.22 8.77 -1.51
N THR A 3 1.52 9.78 -0.99
CA THR A 3 0.99 10.90 -1.78
C THR A 3 2.06 11.69 -2.52
N LEU A 4 3.28 11.83 -1.94
CA LEU A 4 4.38 12.55 -2.59
C LEU A 4 4.86 11.79 -3.83
N THR A 5 5.04 10.49 -3.72
CA THR A 5 5.44 9.63 -4.84
C THR A 5 4.40 9.67 -5.97
N HIS A 6 3.09 9.67 -5.63
CA HIS A 6 2.02 9.89 -6.62
C HIS A 6 2.14 11.25 -7.30
N ALA A 7 2.28 12.31 -6.54
CA ALA A 7 2.42 13.67 -7.09
C ALA A 7 3.61 13.80 -8.05
N LEU A 8 4.77 13.28 -7.66
CA LEU A 8 5.99 13.27 -8.49
C LEU A 8 5.79 12.45 -9.77
N SER A 9 5.14 11.30 -9.69
CA SER A 9 4.86 10.44 -10.86
C SER A 9 3.91 11.14 -11.84
N GLY A 10 2.87 11.81 -11.35
CA GLY A 10 1.96 12.63 -12.14
C GLY A 10 2.66 13.78 -12.85
N ALA A 11 3.55 14.49 -12.14
CA ALA A 11 4.37 15.55 -12.73
C ALA A 11 5.28 15.04 -13.87
N LEU A 12 5.97 13.91 -13.63
CA LEU A 12 6.88 13.32 -14.62
C LEU A 12 6.13 12.82 -15.85
N LEU A 13 5.01 12.09 -15.66
CA LEU A 13 4.21 11.58 -16.76
C LEU A 13 3.57 12.70 -17.58
N ALA A 14 3.07 13.76 -16.92
CA ALA A 14 2.54 14.94 -17.59
C ALA A 14 3.58 15.60 -18.50
N ARG A 15 4.86 15.63 -18.10
CA ARG A 15 5.97 16.12 -18.93
C ARG A 15 6.30 15.16 -20.06
N ALA A 16 6.44 13.87 -19.77
CA ALA A 16 6.80 12.84 -20.76
C ALA A 16 5.81 12.75 -21.93
N THR A 17 4.53 12.96 -21.65
CA THR A 17 3.44 12.90 -22.62
C THR A 17 3.12 14.22 -23.31
N HIS A 18 3.89 15.29 -23.04
CA HIS A 18 3.70 16.57 -23.69
C HIS A 18 4.03 16.50 -25.19
N ARG A 19 3.18 17.14 -26.00
CA ARG A 19 3.33 17.28 -27.47
C ARG A 19 3.42 18.77 -27.84
N PRO A 20 4.23 19.15 -28.87
CA PRO A 20 4.41 20.56 -29.26
C PRO A 20 3.12 21.28 -29.62
N ALA A 21 2.11 20.57 -30.15
CA ALA A 21 0.83 21.14 -30.53
C ALA A 21 -0.11 21.45 -29.35
N GLN A 22 0.24 21.07 -28.13
CA GLN A 22 -0.59 21.30 -26.95
C GLN A 22 -0.49 22.74 -26.48
N ARG A 23 -1.63 23.30 -26.04
CA ARG A 23 -1.71 24.70 -25.58
C ARG A 23 -1.28 24.91 -24.14
N ILE A 24 -1.36 23.87 -23.30
CA ILE A 24 -0.92 23.95 -21.91
C ILE A 24 0.62 23.91 -21.87
N PRO A 25 1.30 24.96 -21.37
CA PRO A 25 2.75 24.99 -21.29
C PRO A 25 3.29 23.83 -20.44
N LEU A 26 4.48 23.32 -20.78
CA LEU A 26 5.10 22.16 -20.14
C LEU A 26 5.20 22.28 -18.61
N GLY A 27 5.62 23.46 -18.10
CA GLY A 27 5.70 23.71 -16.65
C GLY A 27 4.34 23.66 -15.97
N THR A 28 3.34 24.33 -16.56
CA THR A 28 1.96 24.31 -16.04
C THR A 28 1.37 22.91 -16.07
N ARG A 29 1.60 22.18 -17.15
CA ARG A 29 1.17 20.78 -17.29
C ARG A 29 1.78 19.89 -16.21
N SER A 30 3.06 20.11 -15.88
CA SER A 30 3.75 19.41 -14.80
C SER A 30 3.10 19.68 -13.43
N TRP A 31 2.76 20.92 -13.12
CA TRP A 31 2.07 21.29 -11.89
C TRP A 31 0.64 20.73 -11.80
N ILE A 32 -0.11 20.78 -12.91
CA ILE A 32 -1.43 20.13 -12.97
C ILE A 32 -1.28 18.63 -12.70
N GLY A 33 -0.28 17.99 -13.34
CA GLY A 33 0.00 16.56 -13.12
C GLY A 33 0.34 16.23 -11.69
N PHE A 34 1.17 17.07 -11.05
CA PHE A 34 1.54 16.93 -9.62
C PHE A 34 0.31 16.99 -8.71
N LEU A 35 -0.47 18.06 -8.81
CA LEU A 35 -1.62 18.28 -7.94
C LEU A 35 -2.76 17.29 -8.21
N ALA A 36 -3.05 17.01 -9.46
CA ALA A 36 -4.14 16.11 -9.83
C ALA A 36 -3.83 14.65 -9.51
N CYS A 37 -2.55 14.26 -9.60
CA CYS A 37 -2.15 12.91 -9.18
C CYS A 37 -2.14 12.74 -7.66
N ALA A 38 -2.04 13.82 -6.87
CA ALA A 38 -2.21 13.79 -5.42
C ALA A 38 -3.69 13.86 -4.98
N PHE A 39 -4.58 14.30 -5.88
CA PHE A 39 -5.99 14.56 -5.54
C PHE A 39 -6.74 13.34 -4.95
N PRO A 40 -6.62 12.10 -5.46
CA PRO A 40 -7.37 10.98 -4.89
C PRO A 40 -7.10 10.78 -3.39
N ASP A 41 -5.87 10.99 -2.94
CA ASP A 41 -5.47 10.89 -1.53
C ASP A 41 -6.02 12.03 -0.66
N SER A 42 -6.70 13.03 -1.23
CA SER A 42 -7.38 14.07 -0.43
C SER A 42 -8.47 13.50 0.47
N ASP A 43 -8.87 12.25 0.27
CA ASP A 43 -9.78 11.50 1.14
C ASP A 43 -9.19 11.25 2.55
N PHE A 44 -7.90 11.56 2.78
CA PHE A 44 -7.30 11.52 4.13
C PHE A 44 -8.03 12.40 5.14
N VAL A 45 -8.76 13.41 4.69
CA VAL A 45 -9.60 14.27 5.56
C VAL A 45 -10.64 13.46 6.33
N LEU A 46 -11.04 12.30 5.84
CA LEU A 46 -11.95 11.38 6.52
C LEU A 46 -11.35 10.82 7.82
N HIS A 47 -10.02 10.80 7.94
CA HIS A 47 -9.34 10.40 9.17
C HIS A 47 -9.68 11.33 10.36
N TRP A 48 -9.97 12.59 10.10
CA TRP A 48 -10.39 13.54 11.13
C TRP A 48 -11.82 13.29 11.63
N VAL A 49 -12.60 12.52 10.90
CA VAL A 49 -13.96 12.12 11.32
C VAL A 49 -13.87 10.87 12.20
N ASP A 50 -13.25 9.82 11.68
CA ASP A 50 -13.02 8.55 12.37
C ASP A 50 -11.96 7.74 11.62
N ALA A 51 -10.99 7.16 12.35
CA ALA A 51 -9.88 6.44 11.76
C ALA A 51 -10.32 5.16 11.02
N LEU A 52 -11.29 4.39 11.57
CA LEU A 52 -11.78 3.19 10.91
C LEU A 52 -12.68 3.51 9.71
N PHE A 53 -13.46 4.58 9.81
CA PHE A 53 -14.20 5.11 8.67
C PHE A 53 -13.24 5.46 7.53
N TYR A 54 -12.13 6.17 7.86
CA TYR A 54 -11.08 6.46 6.89
C TYR A 54 -10.53 5.19 6.23
N PHE A 55 -10.11 4.17 6.97
CA PHE A 55 -9.54 2.94 6.40
C PHE A 55 -10.50 2.19 5.48
N ASN A 56 -11.80 2.28 5.76
CA ASN A 56 -12.80 1.65 4.90
C ASN A 56 -13.10 2.47 3.64
N TRP A 57 -13.05 3.79 3.72
CA TRP A 57 -13.36 4.66 2.58
C TRP A 57 -12.14 5.13 1.81
N HIS A 58 -10.98 5.16 2.45
CA HIS A 58 -9.70 5.42 1.78
C HIS A 58 -9.47 4.40 0.67
N ARG A 59 -9.02 4.90 -0.47
CA ARG A 59 -8.93 4.17 -1.74
C ARG A 59 -10.29 3.61 -2.22
N GLY A 60 -11.34 4.39 -2.00
CA GLY A 60 -12.70 4.09 -2.44
C GLY A 60 -13.13 4.93 -3.65
N ILE A 61 -14.10 5.81 -3.46
CA ILE A 61 -14.75 6.62 -4.52
C ILE A 61 -13.74 7.47 -5.31
N THR A 62 -12.78 8.08 -4.63
CA THR A 62 -11.73 8.91 -5.26
C THR A 62 -10.75 8.09 -6.11
N HIS A 63 -10.63 6.79 -5.82
CA HIS A 63 -9.73 5.85 -6.50
C HIS A 63 -10.47 4.89 -7.45
N SER A 64 -11.73 5.20 -7.78
CA SER A 64 -12.54 4.36 -8.66
C SER A 64 -12.22 4.59 -10.13
N LEU A 65 -11.94 3.52 -10.88
CA LEU A 65 -11.83 3.56 -12.34
C LEU A 65 -13.18 3.87 -13.00
N VAL A 66 -14.30 3.46 -12.37
CA VAL A 66 -15.65 3.74 -12.85
C VAL A 66 -15.95 5.24 -12.77
N LEU A 67 -15.48 5.91 -11.70
CA LEU A 67 -15.69 7.34 -11.50
C LEU A 67 -14.54 8.22 -12.02
N LEU A 68 -13.45 7.63 -12.51
CA LEU A 68 -12.33 8.37 -13.09
C LEU A 68 -12.75 9.41 -14.14
N PRO A 69 -13.62 9.09 -15.15
CA PRO A 69 -14.05 10.09 -16.12
C PRO A 69 -14.81 11.26 -15.47
N LEU A 70 -15.60 11.01 -14.42
CA LEU A 70 -16.33 12.04 -13.69
C LEU A 70 -15.38 12.98 -12.96
N TRP A 71 -14.39 12.44 -12.22
CA TRP A 71 -13.37 13.24 -11.52
C TRP A 71 -12.53 14.05 -12.50
N ALA A 72 -12.13 13.45 -13.62
CA ALA A 72 -11.40 14.15 -14.68
C ALA A 72 -12.24 15.27 -15.33
N ALA A 73 -13.52 15.05 -15.58
CA ALA A 73 -14.43 16.06 -16.13
C ALA A 73 -14.64 17.23 -15.15
N ALA A 74 -14.90 16.93 -13.87
CA ALA A 74 -15.09 17.93 -12.84
C ALA A 74 -13.82 18.78 -12.65
N GLY A 75 -12.65 18.15 -12.55
CA GLY A 75 -11.36 18.84 -12.44
C GLY A 75 -11.03 19.67 -13.69
N ALA A 76 -11.28 19.15 -14.89
CA ALA A 76 -11.08 19.87 -16.14
C ALA A 76 -11.99 21.10 -16.23
N TRP A 77 -13.26 20.95 -15.86
CA TRP A 77 -14.22 22.06 -15.81
C TRP A 77 -13.77 23.13 -14.81
N LEU A 78 -13.36 22.73 -13.60
CA LEU A 78 -12.87 23.66 -12.58
C LEU A 78 -11.63 24.42 -13.07
N LEU A 79 -10.61 23.72 -13.56
CA LEU A 79 -9.38 24.32 -14.09
C LEU A 79 -9.68 25.24 -15.28
N HIS A 80 -10.54 24.83 -16.20
CA HIS A 80 -10.96 25.67 -17.33
C HIS A 80 -11.63 26.99 -16.85
N ARG A 81 -12.47 26.92 -15.83
CA ARG A 81 -13.14 28.12 -15.26
C ARG A 81 -12.16 29.02 -14.50
N VAL A 82 -11.37 28.45 -13.60
CA VAL A 82 -10.40 29.20 -12.76
C VAL A 82 -9.33 29.87 -13.64
N THR A 83 -8.93 29.24 -14.71
CA THR A 83 -7.97 29.80 -15.67
C THR A 83 -8.60 30.71 -16.73
N ARG A 84 -9.85 31.16 -16.48
CA ARG A 84 -10.62 32.02 -17.38
C ARG A 84 -10.67 31.50 -18.81
N ARG A 85 -10.87 30.19 -18.96
CA ARG A 85 -10.97 29.45 -20.25
C ARG A 85 -9.68 29.52 -21.10
N ARG A 86 -8.54 29.79 -20.48
CA ARG A 86 -7.25 29.90 -21.19
C ARG A 86 -6.85 28.60 -21.87
N TRP A 87 -7.14 27.43 -21.26
CA TRP A 87 -6.75 26.12 -21.78
C TRP A 87 -7.96 25.31 -22.27
N PRO A 88 -7.79 24.51 -23.35
CA PRO A 88 -8.88 23.69 -23.88
C PRO A 88 -9.35 22.64 -22.86
N MET A 89 -10.67 22.52 -22.72
CA MET A 89 -11.30 21.55 -21.83
C MET A 89 -10.86 20.12 -22.12
N GLY A 90 -10.82 19.72 -23.41
CA GLY A 90 -10.42 18.37 -23.82
C GLY A 90 -8.98 18.03 -23.48
N GLU A 91 -8.05 19.02 -23.57
CA GLU A 91 -6.65 18.81 -23.19
C GLU A 91 -6.51 18.62 -21.69
N LEU A 92 -7.24 19.40 -20.90
CA LEU A 92 -7.31 19.24 -19.44
C LEU A 92 -7.92 17.88 -19.06
N PHE A 93 -9.03 17.51 -19.66
CA PHE A 93 -9.72 16.24 -19.38
C PHE A 93 -8.80 15.03 -19.57
N TRP A 94 -8.16 14.92 -20.73
CA TRP A 94 -7.28 13.78 -21.02
C TRP A 94 -6.00 13.77 -20.16
N LEU A 95 -5.49 14.95 -19.80
CA LEU A 95 -4.40 15.04 -18.84
C LEU A 95 -4.81 14.50 -17.47
N LEU A 96 -5.99 14.88 -16.99
CA LEU A 96 -6.51 14.45 -15.70
C LEU A 96 -6.84 12.95 -15.69
N VAL A 97 -7.46 12.43 -16.75
CA VAL A 97 -7.66 10.97 -16.92
C VAL A 97 -6.33 10.23 -16.79
N LEU A 98 -5.30 10.72 -17.48
CA LEU A 98 -3.98 10.08 -17.48
C LEU A 98 -3.34 10.06 -16.08
N VAL A 99 -3.32 11.22 -15.38
CA VAL A 99 -2.58 11.31 -14.10
C VAL A 99 -3.36 10.76 -12.92
N ILE A 100 -4.70 10.88 -12.89
CA ILE A 100 -5.53 10.24 -11.87
C ILE A 100 -5.53 8.71 -12.11
N GLY A 101 -5.59 8.27 -13.36
CA GLY A 101 -5.45 6.86 -13.71
C GLY A 101 -4.09 6.29 -13.29
N LEU A 102 -3.00 7.04 -13.47
CA LEU A 102 -1.67 6.66 -12.96
C LEU A 102 -1.66 6.52 -11.43
N HIS A 103 -2.30 7.43 -10.70
CA HIS A 103 -2.45 7.32 -9.24
C HIS A 103 -3.10 6.00 -8.85
N ILE A 104 -4.28 5.70 -9.43
CA ILE A 104 -5.01 4.46 -9.16
C ILE A 104 -4.16 3.22 -9.46
N LEU A 105 -3.45 3.21 -10.60
CA LEU A 105 -2.52 2.12 -10.95
C LEU A 105 -1.35 2.01 -9.96
N GLY A 106 -0.80 3.14 -9.51
CA GLY A 106 0.25 3.19 -8.49
C GLY A 106 -0.18 2.63 -7.14
N ASP A 107 -1.47 2.71 -6.83
CA ASP A 107 -2.03 2.10 -5.62
C ASP A 107 -2.27 0.61 -5.75
N LEU A 108 -2.66 0.15 -6.93
CA LEU A 108 -2.88 -1.28 -7.18
C LEU A 108 -1.63 -2.13 -7.00
N ILE A 109 -0.45 -1.55 -7.26
CA ILE A 109 0.82 -2.29 -7.14
C ILE A 109 1.26 -2.49 -5.68
N THR A 110 0.57 -1.86 -4.71
CA THR A 110 0.88 -1.95 -3.27
C THR A 110 -0.07 -2.90 -2.52
N ALA A 111 0.33 -3.29 -1.30
CA ALA A 111 -0.38 -4.28 -0.50
C ALA A 111 -1.65 -3.77 0.23
N TYR A 112 -1.95 -2.47 0.17
CA TYR A 112 -3.08 -1.90 0.91
C TYR A 112 -4.44 -2.34 0.32
N GLY A 113 -4.55 -2.37 -1.01
CA GLY A 113 -5.77 -2.69 -1.74
C GLY A 113 -6.65 -1.48 -2.03
N THR A 114 -7.14 -1.40 -3.27
CA THR A 114 -7.89 -0.28 -3.84
C THR A 114 -9.24 -0.76 -4.37
N ARG A 115 -10.33 -0.03 -4.08
CA ARG A 115 -11.70 -0.36 -4.51
C ARG A 115 -12.00 0.26 -5.87
N ILE A 116 -11.32 -0.21 -6.89
CA ILE A 116 -11.38 0.37 -8.25
C ILE A 116 -12.76 0.28 -8.92
N TRP A 117 -13.64 -0.59 -8.43
CA TRP A 117 -14.96 -0.81 -9.01
C TRP A 117 -16.09 -0.05 -8.30
N MET A 118 -15.78 0.79 -7.29
CA MET A 118 -16.84 1.57 -6.63
C MET A 118 -17.56 2.49 -7.63
N PRO A 119 -18.88 2.70 -7.46
CA PRO A 119 -19.79 2.18 -6.43
C PRO A 119 -20.33 0.76 -6.72
N LEU A 120 -19.96 0.14 -7.84
CA LEU A 120 -20.53 -1.14 -8.30
C LEU A 120 -20.09 -2.34 -7.42
N SER A 121 -18.87 -2.27 -6.85
CA SER A 121 -18.32 -3.30 -5.97
C SER A 121 -17.39 -2.69 -4.94
N THR A 122 -17.39 -3.27 -3.73
CA THR A 122 -16.48 -2.89 -2.63
C THR A 122 -15.24 -3.77 -2.55
N THR A 123 -15.03 -4.69 -3.50
CA THR A 123 -13.87 -5.58 -3.56
C THR A 123 -12.59 -4.76 -3.69
N ARG A 124 -11.59 -5.09 -2.85
CA ARG A 124 -10.25 -4.50 -2.91
C ARG A 124 -9.36 -5.30 -3.85
N VAL A 125 -8.74 -4.60 -4.79
CA VAL A 125 -7.76 -5.17 -5.73
C VAL A 125 -6.36 -4.69 -5.34
N HIS A 126 -5.39 -5.58 -5.32
CA HIS A 126 -3.99 -5.28 -5.04
C HIS A 126 -3.08 -6.31 -5.75
N TRP A 127 -1.84 -5.92 -6.01
CA TRP A 127 -0.84 -6.77 -6.68
C TRP A 127 0.42 -7.00 -5.84
N ASP A 128 0.65 -6.24 -4.77
CA ASP A 128 1.64 -6.47 -3.70
C ASP A 128 3.12 -6.41 -4.09
N PHE A 129 3.46 -6.04 -5.31
CA PHE A 129 4.85 -6.12 -5.77
C PHE A 129 5.67 -4.85 -5.53
N THR A 130 5.08 -3.76 -5.03
CA THR A 130 5.80 -2.54 -4.67
C THR A 130 5.52 -2.18 -3.21
N PHE A 131 6.55 -1.81 -2.46
CA PHE A 131 6.37 -1.28 -1.12
C PHE A 131 5.75 0.12 -1.15
N ASN A 132 4.94 0.48 -0.16
CA ASN A 132 4.22 1.76 -0.13
C ASN A 132 5.14 2.98 -0.23
N ILE A 133 6.34 2.92 0.40
CA ILE A 133 7.36 3.96 0.36
C ILE A 133 8.62 3.34 -0.24
N ASP A 134 8.73 3.37 -1.56
CA ASP A 134 9.88 2.82 -2.28
C ASP A 134 10.86 3.94 -2.63
N LEU A 135 12.01 3.94 -1.93
CA LEU A 135 13.04 4.99 -2.07
C LEU A 135 13.70 4.97 -3.45
N ILE A 136 13.82 3.79 -4.10
CA ILE A 136 14.41 3.69 -5.44
C ILE A 136 13.45 4.30 -6.45
N LEU A 137 12.18 3.95 -6.37
CA LEU A 137 11.12 4.51 -7.21
C LEU A 137 11.05 6.02 -7.07
N THR A 138 11.02 6.52 -5.83
CA THR A 138 11.02 7.96 -5.53
C THR A 138 12.29 8.64 -6.05
N GLY A 139 13.45 8.00 -5.91
CA GLY A 139 14.73 8.49 -6.46
C GLY A 139 14.72 8.62 -7.99
N ILE A 140 14.17 7.63 -8.70
CA ILE A 140 13.98 7.69 -10.17
C ILE A 140 13.11 8.88 -10.56
N LEU A 141 11.99 9.10 -9.85
CA LEU A 141 11.07 10.21 -10.11
C LEU A 141 11.73 11.57 -9.89
N LEU A 142 12.42 11.74 -8.77
CA LEU A 142 13.13 12.99 -8.44
C LEU A 142 14.23 13.28 -9.45
N ALA A 143 15.09 12.31 -9.78
CA ALA A 143 16.13 12.47 -10.77
C ALA A 143 15.56 12.83 -12.15
N GLY A 144 14.48 12.15 -12.56
CA GLY A 144 13.80 12.41 -13.83
C GLY A 144 13.23 13.82 -13.91
N LEU A 145 12.59 14.30 -12.85
CA LEU A 145 12.06 15.66 -12.79
C LEU A 145 13.18 16.71 -12.77
N LEU A 146 14.20 16.57 -11.93
CA LEU A 146 15.32 17.50 -11.85
C LEU A 146 16.04 17.64 -13.19
N LEU A 147 16.40 16.52 -13.83
CA LEU A 147 17.07 16.52 -15.13
C LEU A 147 16.17 17.08 -16.24
N SER A 148 14.85 16.80 -16.18
CA SER A 148 13.91 17.33 -17.15
C SER A 148 13.64 18.84 -16.98
N TRP A 149 13.91 19.42 -15.84
CA TRP A 149 13.88 20.89 -15.66
C TRP A 149 15.12 21.56 -16.17
N TRP A 150 16.27 20.91 -16.06
CA TRP A 150 17.56 21.53 -16.38
C TRP A 150 17.94 21.40 -17.87
N ARG A 151 17.81 20.19 -18.47
CA ARG A 151 18.23 19.93 -19.86
C ARG A 151 17.26 19.00 -20.58
N ARG A 152 17.06 19.24 -21.90
CA ARG A 152 16.27 18.37 -22.79
C ARG A 152 14.99 17.82 -22.15
N PRO A 153 14.04 18.68 -21.79
CA PRO A 153 12.96 18.37 -20.87
C PRO A 153 12.13 17.12 -21.25
N LEU A 154 11.82 16.96 -22.53
CA LEU A 154 11.02 15.82 -23.00
C LEU A 154 11.83 14.53 -23.02
N LEU A 155 13.11 14.60 -23.41
CA LEU A 155 13.97 13.41 -23.46
C LEU A 155 14.14 12.80 -22.07
N HIS A 156 14.53 13.60 -21.07
CA HIS A 156 14.72 13.10 -19.72
C HIS A 156 13.40 12.62 -19.09
N ALA A 157 12.30 13.36 -19.27
CA ALA A 157 11.00 12.92 -18.77
C ALA A 157 10.60 11.54 -19.33
N ARG A 158 10.77 11.33 -20.65
CA ARG A 158 10.46 10.04 -21.30
C ARG A 158 11.41 8.92 -20.87
N LEU A 159 12.73 9.21 -20.80
CA LEU A 159 13.73 8.24 -20.37
C LEU A 159 13.44 7.75 -18.94
N PHE A 160 13.20 8.65 -18.00
CA PHE A 160 12.93 8.31 -16.61
C PHE A 160 11.54 7.69 -16.41
N THR A 161 10.55 8.05 -17.22
CA THR A 161 9.28 7.30 -17.25
C THR A 161 9.49 5.87 -17.75
N GLY A 162 10.32 5.66 -18.79
CA GLY A 162 10.69 4.32 -19.24
C GLY A 162 11.46 3.53 -18.19
N LEU A 163 12.40 4.17 -17.48
CA LEU A 163 13.15 3.56 -16.38
C LEU A 163 12.22 3.18 -15.21
N LEU A 164 11.26 4.02 -14.88
CA LEU A 164 10.24 3.74 -13.87
C LEU A 164 9.41 2.52 -14.24
N LEU A 165 8.92 2.43 -15.46
CA LEU A 165 8.17 1.29 -15.97
C LEU A 165 9.03 0.01 -15.96
N GLY A 166 10.30 0.10 -16.35
CA GLY A 166 11.26 -1.00 -16.26
C GLY A 166 11.48 -1.47 -14.83
N TYR A 167 11.59 -0.55 -13.87
CA TYR A 167 11.74 -0.88 -12.45
C TYR A 167 10.49 -1.56 -11.89
N VAL A 168 9.30 -1.05 -12.19
CA VAL A 168 8.02 -1.67 -11.80
C VAL A 168 7.89 -3.07 -12.41
N GLY A 169 8.24 -3.23 -13.69
CA GLY A 169 8.29 -4.54 -14.34
C GLY A 169 9.28 -5.50 -13.69
N LEU A 170 10.46 -5.02 -13.28
CA LEU A 170 11.43 -5.81 -12.52
C LEU A 170 10.84 -6.30 -11.19
N GLN A 171 10.19 -5.42 -10.42
CA GLN A 171 9.55 -5.81 -9.15
C GLN A 171 8.50 -6.90 -9.35
N MET A 172 7.69 -6.80 -10.42
CA MET A 172 6.72 -7.84 -10.77
C MET A 172 7.41 -9.20 -11.06
N LEU A 173 8.53 -9.21 -11.79
CA LEU A 173 9.29 -10.44 -12.06
C LEU A 173 9.90 -11.02 -10.78
N LEU A 174 10.43 -10.18 -9.90
CA LEU A 174 10.99 -10.59 -8.61
C LEU A 174 9.89 -11.16 -7.69
N GLN A 175 8.67 -10.59 -7.70
CA GLN A 175 7.54 -11.15 -6.98
C GLN A 175 7.21 -12.57 -7.45
N GLN A 176 7.22 -12.82 -8.76
CA GLN A 176 6.95 -14.15 -9.30
C GLN A 176 7.98 -15.17 -8.82
N GLN A 177 9.26 -14.78 -8.68
CA GLN A 177 10.28 -15.64 -8.09
C GLN A 177 10.01 -15.91 -6.61
N ALA A 178 9.63 -14.90 -5.84
CA ALA A 178 9.27 -15.03 -4.43
C ALA A 178 8.04 -15.95 -4.24
N LEU A 179 7.00 -15.80 -5.06
CA LEU A 179 5.81 -16.65 -5.05
C LEU A 179 6.15 -18.13 -5.34
N ARG A 180 7.06 -18.41 -6.28
CA ARG A 180 7.50 -19.80 -6.57
C ARG A 180 8.17 -20.44 -5.36
N ILE A 181 8.95 -19.68 -4.58
CA ILE A 181 9.59 -20.17 -3.35
C ILE A 181 8.54 -20.45 -2.28
N GLY A 182 7.56 -19.59 -2.12
CA GLY A 182 6.42 -19.81 -1.22
C GLY A 182 5.57 -21.02 -1.61
N ALA A 183 5.31 -21.22 -2.91
CA ALA A 183 4.58 -22.37 -3.44
C ALA A 183 5.34 -23.68 -3.16
N ALA A 184 6.65 -23.73 -3.41
CA ALA A 184 7.47 -24.90 -3.12
C ALA A 184 7.47 -25.26 -1.62
N TYR A 185 7.43 -24.27 -0.73
CA TYR A 185 7.23 -24.52 0.70
C TYR A 185 5.85 -25.13 0.98
N ALA A 186 4.79 -24.55 0.44
CA ALA A 186 3.43 -25.04 0.64
C ALA A 186 3.29 -26.50 0.15
N ASP A 187 3.79 -26.79 -1.05
CA ASP A 187 3.74 -28.15 -1.64
C ASP A 187 4.50 -29.20 -0.82
N THR A 188 5.53 -28.80 -0.08
CA THR A 188 6.39 -29.75 0.67
C THR A 188 6.04 -29.84 2.16
N ARG A 189 5.38 -28.87 2.73
CA ARG A 189 5.17 -28.75 4.19
C ARG A 189 3.73 -28.74 4.63
N LEU A 190 2.79 -28.32 3.78
CA LEU A 190 1.39 -28.29 4.12
C LEU A 190 0.71 -29.61 3.75
N SER A 191 -0.30 -29.99 4.57
CA SER A 191 -1.09 -31.19 4.31
C SER A 191 -2.17 -31.01 3.25
N ALA A 192 -2.51 -29.75 2.95
CA ALA A 192 -3.51 -29.35 1.96
C ALA A 192 -3.04 -28.11 1.19
N PRO A 193 -3.56 -27.84 0.00
CA PRO A 193 -3.26 -26.61 -0.72
C PRO A 193 -3.56 -25.38 0.15
N PRO A 194 -2.71 -24.34 0.13
CA PRO A 194 -2.92 -23.14 0.92
C PRO A 194 -4.18 -22.41 0.46
N MET A 195 -4.90 -21.80 1.40
CA MET A 195 -6.05 -20.95 1.09
C MET A 195 -5.62 -19.70 0.32
N ARG A 196 -4.50 -19.12 0.70
CA ARG A 196 -3.86 -17.98 0.01
C ARG A 196 -2.35 -18.05 0.16
N LEU A 197 -1.67 -17.61 -0.88
CA LEU A 197 -0.21 -17.38 -0.90
C LEU A 197 0.04 -15.98 -1.46
N VAL A 198 0.76 -15.15 -0.73
CA VAL A 198 1.18 -13.83 -1.18
C VAL A 198 2.67 -13.60 -0.92
N ALA A 199 3.30 -12.82 -1.82
CA ALA A 199 4.63 -12.29 -1.65
C ALA A 199 4.55 -10.77 -1.61
N LEU A 200 4.83 -10.20 -0.46
CA LEU A 200 4.72 -8.77 -0.18
C LEU A 200 6.10 -8.13 -0.27
N SER A 201 6.23 -7.11 -1.12
CA SER A 201 7.48 -6.35 -1.19
C SER A 201 7.82 -5.72 0.15
N GLN A 202 9.12 -5.58 0.44
CA GLN A 202 9.63 -5.09 1.70
C GLN A 202 10.44 -3.81 1.50
N PRO A 203 10.60 -2.95 2.54
CA PRO A 203 11.31 -1.69 2.40
C PRO A 203 12.77 -1.88 2.01
N LEU A 204 13.38 -0.81 1.46
CA LEU A 204 14.81 -0.63 1.20
C LEU A 204 15.43 -1.48 0.09
N SER A 205 14.82 -2.57 -0.35
CA SER A 205 15.39 -3.41 -1.41
C SER A 205 14.30 -4.13 -2.20
N PRO A 206 14.34 -4.09 -3.54
CA PRO A 206 13.42 -4.86 -4.38
C PRO A 206 13.68 -6.37 -4.31
N LEU A 207 14.76 -6.80 -3.65
CA LEU A 207 15.11 -8.22 -3.46
C LEU A 207 14.54 -8.80 -2.15
N ASN A 208 13.98 -7.96 -1.27
CA ASN A 208 13.43 -8.37 0.01
C ASN A 208 11.91 -8.56 -0.08
N TRP A 209 11.44 -9.71 0.38
CA TRP A 209 10.05 -10.12 0.31
C TRP A 209 9.59 -10.74 1.61
N LYS A 210 8.35 -10.51 1.98
CA LYS A 210 7.68 -11.30 3.00
C LYS A 210 6.79 -12.32 2.30
N LEU A 211 7.03 -13.58 2.55
CA LEU A 211 6.15 -14.67 2.14
C LEU A 211 5.11 -14.90 3.21
N LEU A 212 3.86 -15.00 2.82
CA LEU A 212 2.75 -15.24 3.72
C LEU A 212 1.83 -16.30 3.10
N VAL A 213 1.76 -17.45 3.75
CA VAL A 213 0.94 -18.61 3.35
C VAL A 213 -0.15 -18.82 4.37
N GLU A 214 -1.40 -18.79 3.95
CA GLU A 214 -2.54 -19.04 4.83
C GLU A 214 -2.98 -20.51 4.72
N GLU A 215 -2.91 -21.19 5.84
CA GLU A 215 -3.50 -22.49 6.07
C GLU A 215 -4.68 -22.36 7.04
N ASP A 216 -5.50 -23.37 7.22
CA ASP A 216 -6.67 -23.31 8.09
C ASP A 216 -6.30 -22.89 9.53
N GLY A 217 -6.75 -21.71 9.92
CA GLY A 217 -6.56 -21.15 11.25
C GLY A 217 -5.16 -20.62 11.58
N ARG A 218 -4.19 -20.63 10.64
CA ARG A 218 -2.81 -20.16 10.88
C ARG A 218 -2.16 -19.54 9.65
N TYR A 219 -1.08 -18.83 9.87
CA TYR A 219 -0.22 -18.28 8.84
C TYR A 219 1.19 -18.84 8.97
N HIS A 220 1.81 -19.20 7.83
CA HIS A 220 3.23 -19.45 7.75
C HIS A 220 3.88 -18.24 7.11
N THR A 221 4.85 -17.63 7.78
CA THR A 221 5.52 -16.41 7.29
C THR A 221 7.03 -16.59 7.28
N ALA A 222 7.67 -16.04 6.25
CA ALA A 222 9.12 -15.98 6.16
C ALA A 222 9.57 -14.68 5.49
N TYR A 223 10.72 -14.16 5.91
CA TYR A 223 11.36 -13.00 5.29
C TYR A 223 12.46 -13.47 4.35
N LEU A 224 12.21 -13.30 3.06
CA LEU A 224 13.04 -13.78 1.96
C LEU A 224 13.90 -12.65 1.40
N ARG A 225 15.16 -12.97 1.12
CA ARG A 225 16.04 -12.24 0.21
C ARG A 225 16.32 -13.10 -1.01
N LEU A 226 15.91 -12.66 -2.18
CA LEU A 226 16.04 -13.45 -3.41
C LEU A 226 17.49 -13.71 -3.82
N ARG A 227 18.38 -12.71 -3.67
CA ARG A 227 19.81 -12.80 -4.09
C ARG A 227 20.69 -11.89 -3.25
N GLY A 228 22.01 -12.17 -3.28
CA GLY A 228 23.04 -11.33 -2.68
C GLY A 228 23.17 -11.50 -1.17
N GLN A 229 24.30 -11.04 -0.64
CA GLN A 229 24.50 -10.93 0.82
C GLN A 229 23.64 -9.79 1.39
N ALA A 230 23.39 -9.85 2.68
CA ALA A 230 22.78 -8.72 3.37
C ALA A 230 23.64 -7.48 3.11
N TRP A 231 23.04 -6.44 2.53
CA TRP A 231 23.67 -5.14 2.43
C TRP A 231 23.92 -4.64 3.85
N SER A 232 25.19 -4.49 4.22
CA SER A 232 25.61 -4.07 5.56
C SER A 232 26.42 -2.78 5.44
N PRO A 233 25.79 -1.65 5.08
CA PRO A 233 26.44 -0.37 5.28
C PRO A 233 26.53 -0.08 6.77
N PRO A 234 27.27 0.91 7.20
CA PRO A 234 27.16 1.46 8.53
C PRO A 234 25.72 1.98 8.70
N ALA A 235 24.86 1.19 9.32
CA ALA A 235 23.44 1.44 9.50
C ALA A 235 23.12 1.53 10.99
N PRO A 236 22.08 2.28 11.40
CA PRO A 236 21.58 2.24 12.76
C PRO A 236 21.25 0.81 13.20
N ALA A 237 21.46 0.50 14.48
CA ALA A 237 21.30 -0.86 15.02
C ALA A 237 19.93 -1.47 14.72
N TRP A 238 18.85 -0.69 14.81
CA TRP A 238 17.50 -1.15 14.49
C TRP A 238 17.35 -1.60 13.03
N LEU A 239 18.02 -0.90 12.09
CA LEU A 239 17.96 -1.23 10.66
C LEU A 239 18.79 -2.51 10.38
N ALA A 240 19.95 -2.65 11.02
CA ALA A 240 20.74 -3.87 10.92
C ALA A 240 19.96 -5.08 11.43
N ALA A 241 19.34 -4.98 12.62
CA ALA A 241 18.49 -6.02 13.19
C ALA A 241 17.31 -6.39 12.26
N MET A 242 16.61 -5.41 11.70
CA MET A 242 15.55 -5.66 10.73
C MET A 242 16.07 -6.42 9.51
N MET A 243 17.23 -6.04 8.96
CA MET A 243 17.80 -6.64 7.75
C MET A 243 18.32 -8.07 7.96
N GLU A 244 18.67 -8.45 9.17
CA GLU A 244 19.10 -9.81 9.53
C GLU A 244 17.99 -10.85 9.42
N HIS A 245 16.72 -10.44 9.43
CA HIS A 245 15.60 -11.36 9.27
C HIS A 245 15.46 -11.89 7.82
N TYR A 246 15.98 -11.14 6.82
CA TYR A 246 15.85 -11.54 5.42
C TYR A 246 16.90 -12.58 5.06
N ARG A 247 16.46 -13.82 4.81
CA ARG A 247 17.30 -14.99 4.52
C ARG A 247 17.21 -15.40 3.05
N GLN A 248 18.26 -16.06 2.56
CA GLN A 248 18.25 -16.66 1.22
C GLN A 248 17.31 -17.88 1.16
N PRO A 249 16.88 -18.32 -0.04
CA PRO A 249 15.91 -19.41 -0.18
C PRO A 249 16.29 -20.70 0.56
N GLY A 250 17.57 -21.09 0.56
CA GLY A 250 18.06 -22.32 1.22
C GLY A 250 18.15 -22.25 2.74
N SER A 251 17.99 -21.06 3.35
CA SER A 251 18.08 -20.83 4.79
C SER A 251 16.88 -20.10 5.37
N LEU A 252 15.73 -20.14 4.69
CA LEU A 252 14.51 -19.46 5.14
C LEU A 252 14.04 -19.98 6.49
N ALA A 253 13.81 -19.08 7.41
CA ALA A 253 13.23 -19.35 8.71
C ALA A 253 11.71 -19.10 8.66
N TRP A 254 10.94 -20.14 8.44
CA TRP A 254 9.50 -20.09 8.47
C TRP A 254 9.00 -20.06 9.92
N ARG A 255 8.03 -19.18 10.17
CA ARG A 255 7.34 -19.06 11.45
C ARG A 255 5.87 -19.36 11.25
N GLU A 256 5.31 -20.17 12.13
CA GLU A 256 3.90 -20.45 12.18
C GLU A 256 3.24 -19.52 13.20
N ILE A 257 2.17 -18.84 12.79
CA ILE A 257 1.45 -17.85 13.58
C ILE A 257 -0.03 -18.23 13.61
N PRO A 258 -0.59 -18.60 14.78
CA PRO A 258 -2.02 -18.83 14.91
C PRO A 258 -2.80 -17.54 14.61
N ARG A 259 -3.83 -17.61 13.78
CA ARG A 259 -4.63 -16.45 13.37
C ARG A 259 -5.27 -15.73 14.57
N LEU A 260 -5.94 -16.46 15.43
CA LEU A 260 -6.62 -15.92 16.61
C LEU A 260 -5.90 -16.26 17.93
N GLY A 261 -4.64 -16.72 17.83
CA GLY A 261 -3.86 -17.12 18.99
C GLY A 261 -4.31 -18.47 19.57
N SER A 262 -3.48 -18.99 20.49
CA SER A 262 -3.77 -20.21 21.26
C SER A 262 -4.31 -19.89 22.65
N ASP A 263 -4.02 -18.70 23.16
CA ASP A 263 -4.39 -18.27 24.51
C ASP A 263 -5.81 -17.68 24.54
N SER A 264 -6.64 -18.18 25.47
CA SER A 264 -8.03 -17.70 25.66
C SER A 264 -8.87 -17.68 24.37
N PRO A 265 -8.99 -18.80 23.62
CA PRO A 265 -9.60 -18.82 22.29
C PRO A 265 -11.08 -18.38 22.27
N SER A 266 -11.83 -18.61 23.35
CA SER A 266 -13.22 -18.16 23.49
C SER A 266 -13.33 -16.63 23.57
N LEU A 267 -12.50 -15.99 24.40
CA LEU A 267 -12.45 -14.53 24.56
C LEU A 267 -12.05 -13.84 23.25
N VAL A 268 -11.01 -14.36 22.60
CA VAL A 268 -10.51 -13.80 21.34
C VAL A 268 -11.54 -13.96 20.23
N ARG A 269 -12.22 -15.09 20.15
CA ARG A 269 -13.28 -15.33 19.16
C ARG A 269 -14.48 -14.42 19.44
N GLU A 270 -14.91 -14.29 20.70
CA GLU A 270 -15.98 -13.37 21.10
C GLU A 270 -15.66 -11.94 20.63
N ALA A 271 -14.48 -11.43 20.95
CA ALA A 271 -14.05 -10.10 20.53
C ALA A 271 -13.93 -9.97 19.00
N TRP A 272 -13.42 -11.03 18.32
CA TRP A 272 -13.28 -11.00 16.86
C TRP A 272 -14.64 -10.97 16.15
N GLU A 273 -15.65 -11.66 16.65
CA GLU A 273 -16.98 -11.77 16.05
C GLU A 273 -17.90 -10.58 16.39
N ASP A 274 -17.57 -9.81 17.42
CA ASP A 274 -18.37 -8.66 17.86
C ASP A 274 -18.60 -7.63 16.75
N ALA A 275 -19.81 -7.05 16.73
CA ALA A 275 -20.22 -6.06 15.73
C ALA A 275 -19.34 -4.82 15.72
N ALA A 276 -18.83 -4.40 16.88
CA ALA A 276 -17.96 -3.22 17.00
C ALA A 276 -16.65 -3.34 16.20
N LEU A 277 -16.17 -4.59 15.95
CA LEU A 277 -14.97 -4.83 15.15
C LEU A 277 -15.26 -5.02 13.64
N ALA A 278 -16.51 -4.93 13.20
CA ALA A 278 -16.91 -5.23 11.83
C ALA A 278 -16.17 -4.38 10.78
N GLU A 279 -15.92 -3.10 11.07
CA GLU A 279 -15.20 -2.22 10.15
C GLU A 279 -13.73 -2.65 10.01
N TYR A 280 -13.08 -3.05 11.11
CA TYR A 280 -11.73 -3.57 11.07
C TYR A 280 -11.65 -4.90 10.31
N ARG A 281 -12.62 -5.81 10.51
CA ARG A 281 -12.68 -7.07 9.74
C ARG A 281 -12.80 -6.87 8.23
N ARG A 282 -13.49 -5.80 7.78
CA ARG A 282 -13.58 -5.46 6.36
C ARG A 282 -12.25 -4.94 5.79
N PHE A 283 -11.43 -4.32 6.63
CA PHE A 283 -10.12 -3.79 6.25
C PHE A 283 -9.04 -4.87 6.26
N ALA A 284 -8.94 -5.65 7.35
CA ALA A 284 -7.88 -6.60 7.58
C ALA A 284 -8.04 -7.84 6.69
N GLN A 285 -7.04 -8.13 5.85
CA GLN A 285 -7.04 -9.28 4.95
C GLN A 285 -6.32 -10.49 5.55
N PHE A 286 -5.30 -10.26 6.39
CA PHE A 286 -4.57 -11.29 7.13
C PHE A 286 -4.54 -10.94 8.63
N PRO A 287 -5.75 -10.87 9.26
CA PRO A 287 -5.86 -10.48 10.65
C PRO A 287 -5.27 -11.54 11.58
N ARG A 288 -4.56 -11.09 12.60
CA ARG A 288 -4.13 -11.97 13.69
C ARG A 288 -4.30 -11.31 15.05
N LEU A 289 -4.38 -12.12 16.09
CA LEU A 289 -4.25 -11.65 17.46
C LEU A 289 -2.87 -11.00 17.63
N TYR A 290 -2.84 -9.75 18.12
CA TYR A 290 -1.62 -9.05 18.47
C TYR A 290 -1.23 -9.32 19.92
N ARG A 291 -2.13 -9.02 20.87
CA ARG A 291 -1.98 -9.32 22.30
C ARG A 291 -3.30 -9.19 23.04
N ILE A 292 -3.32 -9.67 24.27
CA ILE A 292 -4.41 -9.47 25.23
C ILE A 292 -3.83 -8.71 26.42
N ASP A 293 -4.43 -7.56 26.75
CA ASP A 293 -4.12 -6.80 27.96
C ASP A 293 -5.20 -7.07 29.01
N ARG A 294 -4.78 -7.35 30.23
CA ARG A 294 -5.65 -7.51 31.41
C ARG A 294 -5.08 -6.64 32.50
N GLU A 295 -5.80 -5.58 32.80
CA GLU A 295 -5.43 -4.61 33.86
C GLU A 295 -6.66 -4.46 34.76
N ASP A 296 -6.53 -4.81 36.06
CA ASP A 296 -7.57 -4.72 37.07
C ASP A 296 -8.98 -5.12 36.52
N ASP A 297 -9.84 -4.15 36.30
CA ASP A 297 -11.21 -4.34 35.80
C ASP A 297 -11.32 -4.26 34.26
N ARG A 298 -10.19 -4.15 33.52
CA ARG A 298 -10.23 -3.95 32.06
C ARG A 298 -9.57 -5.08 31.31
N THR A 299 -10.28 -5.60 30.30
CA THR A 299 -9.73 -6.57 29.36
C THR A 299 -9.79 -6.02 27.94
N CYS A 300 -8.65 -6.01 27.24
CA CYS A 300 -8.55 -5.61 25.86
C CYS A 300 -7.98 -6.74 25.00
N VAL A 301 -8.56 -6.96 23.82
CA VAL A 301 -8.09 -7.92 22.82
C VAL A 301 -7.70 -7.16 21.57
N TRP A 302 -6.41 -7.17 21.24
CA TRP A 302 -5.85 -6.38 20.14
C TRP A 302 -5.52 -7.23 18.94
N PHE A 303 -5.85 -6.72 17.75
CA PHE A 303 -5.57 -7.37 16.48
C PHE A 303 -4.66 -6.50 15.61
N THR A 304 -3.96 -7.12 14.67
CA THR A 304 -3.17 -6.47 13.62
C THR A 304 -3.34 -7.24 12.31
N ASP A 305 -2.92 -6.63 11.20
CA ASP A 305 -2.90 -7.29 9.90
C ASP A 305 -1.46 -7.68 9.53
N GLU A 306 -1.24 -8.96 9.28
CA GLU A 306 0.09 -9.52 9.03
C GLU A 306 0.75 -8.95 7.78
N ARG A 307 0.00 -8.38 6.83
CA ARG A 307 0.58 -7.68 5.67
C ARG A 307 1.53 -6.56 6.04
N PHE A 308 1.25 -5.87 7.15
CA PHE A 308 1.95 -4.66 7.57
C PHE A 308 2.96 -4.88 8.69
N VAL A 309 3.13 -6.12 9.14
CA VAL A 309 4.13 -6.46 10.16
C VAL A 309 5.50 -6.54 9.51
N LEU A 310 6.41 -5.67 9.94
CA LEU A 310 7.83 -5.68 9.58
C LEU A 310 8.66 -6.25 10.74
N PRO A 311 9.83 -6.86 10.46
CA PRO A 311 10.72 -7.32 11.52
C PRO A 311 11.14 -6.16 12.43
N GLU A 312 11.23 -6.41 13.73
CA GLU A 312 11.70 -5.47 14.76
C GLU A 312 10.93 -4.15 14.82
N MET A 313 9.79 -4.05 14.15
CA MET A 313 8.98 -2.83 14.17
C MET A 313 7.61 -3.09 14.78
N THR A 314 7.12 -2.11 15.53
CA THR A 314 5.74 -2.11 15.99
C THR A 314 4.81 -2.04 14.79
N PRO A 315 3.88 -3.01 14.59
CA PRO A 315 3.00 -2.99 13.44
C PRO A 315 2.02 -1.80 13.50
N PRO A 316 1.67 -1.20 12.37
CA PRO A 316 0.57 -0.23 12.28
C PRO A 316 -0.80 -0.94 12.38
N PHE A 317 -1.87 -0.15 12.40
CA PHE A 317 -3.25 -0.67 12.32
C PHE A 317 -3.59 -1.70 13.41
N ARG A 318 -3.24 -1.37 14.67
CA ARG A 318 -3.54 -2.17 15.84
C ARG A 318 -4.86 -1.69 16.44
N TYR A 319 -5.93 -2.41 16.15
CA TYR A 319 -7.26 -2.15 16.65
C TYR A 319 -7.73 -3.30 17.52
N GLY A 320 -8.55 -3.02 18.50
CA GLY A 320 -9.04 -4.03 19.39
C GLY A 320 -10.32 -3.63 20.08
N LEU A 321 -10.83 -4.54 20.87
CA LEU A 321 -12.00 -4.33 21.71
C LEU A 321 -11.60 -4.39 23.17
N CYS A 322 -12.10 -3.44 23.95
CA CYS A 322 -11.90 -3.35 25.38
C CYS A 322 -13.23 -3.37 26.11
N ARG A 323 -13.27 -4.03 27.30
CA ARG A 323 -14.40 -4.00 28.22
C ARG A 323 -13.94 -3.94 29.67
N THR A 324 -14.76 -3.36 30.54
CA THR A 324 -14.48 -3.19 31.99
C THR A 324 -14.95 -4.35 32.85
N SER A 325 -15.77 -5.24 32.34
CA SER A 325 -16.19 -6.48 33.00
C SER A 325 -16.63 -7.50 31.95
N ALA A 326 -16.82 -8.76 32.34
CA ALA A 326 -17.28 -9.81 31.41
C ALA A 326 -18.69 -9.52 30.83
N GLN A 327 -19.52 -8.78 31.51
CA GLN A 327 -20.86 -8.39 31.08
C GLN A 327 -20.94 -7.03 30.40
N ALA A 328 -19.87 -6.22 30.45
CA ALA A 328 -19.84 -4.90 29.82
C ALA A 328 -19.74 -5.04 28.27
N PRO A 329 -20.39 -4.14 27.54
CA PRO A 329 -20.27 -4.14 26.08
C PRO A 329 -18.83 -3.88 25.65
N TRP A 330 -18.43 -4.52 24.56
CA TRP A 330 -17.16 -4.25 23.91
C TRP A 330 -17.14 -2.84 23.32
N ARG A 331 -16.02 -2.15 23.48
CA ARG A 331 -15.75 -0.85 22.87
C ARG A 331 -14.53 -0.94 21.97
N LEU A 332 -14.66 -0.43 20.76
CA LEU A 332 -13.57 -0.36 19.82
C LEU A 332 -12.56 0.71 20.24
N GLU A 333 -11.30 0.35 20.18
CA GLU A 333 -10.18 1.25 20.49
C GLU A 333 -9.02 1.01 19.51
N GLU A 334 -8.22 2.03 19.31
CA GLU A 334 -6.93 1.96 18.65
C GLU A 334 -5.83 1.85 19.70
N LEU A 335 -4.90 0.91 19.53
CA LEU A 335 -3.76 0.80 20.41
C LEU A 335 -2.72 1.89 20.07
N PRO A 336 -2.53 2.88 20.96
CA PRO A 336 -1.65 4.01 20.66
C PRO A 336 -0.21 3.56 20.46
N TRP A 337 0.52 4.32 19.67
CA TRP A 337 1.97 4.18 19.58
C TRP A 337 2.58 4.59 20.91
N ARG A 338 3.17 3.64 21.64
CA ARG A 338 4.07 4.01 22.74
C ARG A 338 5.41 4.35 22.09
N LEU A 339 5.81 5.61 22.18
CA LEU A 339 7.13 6.11 21.80
C LEU A 339 8.20 5.48 22.71
#